data_9347c6163e349acc8d804921b6a8bb3d
#
_entry.id   9347c6163e349acc8d804921b6a8bb3d
#
_cell.length_a   1.000
_cell.length_b   1.000
_cell.length_c   1.000
_cell.angle_alpha   90.00
_cell.angle_beta   90.00
_cell.angle_gamma   90.00
#
_symmetry.space_group_name_H-M   'P 1'
#
loop_
_entity.id
_entity.type
_entity.pdbx_description
1 polymer ?
#
loop_
_entity_poly.entity_id
_entity_poly.type
_entity_poly.pdbx_seq_one_letter_code
_entity_poly.pdbx_strand_id
1 'polypeptide(L)'
;MLVLFRPFTIGDVVSTAGITAKVEKITIFNTLFCTPDNQLVIVPNNKIISDIITNINAKDTRRIDLVVGISYTDDMAQTRDILQGLAKDDSRILTDPETTVAVAELADSSVNLVFRPWVKTADYWAVRFDLTEGIKNALDEAGISIPYPQQDVHLFVEKEEAAQVM
;
A
#
# COMPACT_ATOMS: atom_id res chain seq x y z
N MET A 1 -19.62 -10.56 26.56
CA MET A 1 -19.06 -11.50 25.56
C MET A 1 -17.61 -11.16 25.18
N LEU A 2 -17.23 -9.92 24.85
CA LEU A 2 -15.83 -9.55 24.55
C LEU A 2 -14.82 -9.94 25.65
N VAL A 3 -15.20 -9.74 26.92
CA VAL A 3 -14.37 -10.10 28.07
C VAL A 3 -14.14 -11.63 28.18
N LEU A 4 -15.05 -12.42 27.64
CA LEU A 4 -15.01 -13.90 27.72
C LEU A 4 -14.24 -14.49 26.54
N PHE A 5 -14.47 -14.04 25.30
CA PHE A 5 -13.86 -14.60 24.09
C PHE A 5 -12.54 -13.96 23.69
N ARG A 6 -12.23 -12.76 24.18
CA ARG A 6 -10.98 -12.01 23.99
C ARG A 6 -10.38 -12.10 22.58
N PRO A 7 -11.10 -11.64 21.54
CA PRO A 7 -10.58 -11.66 20.17
C PRO A 7 -9.35 -10.76 20.00
N PHE A 8 -9.11 -9.87 20.95
CA PHE A 8 -7.95 -8.99 21.07
C PHE A 8 -7.66 -8.69 22.55
N THR A 9 -6.49 -8.15 22.84
CA THR A 9 -6.03 -7.77 24.18
C THR A 9 -5.69 -6.29 24.27
N ILE A 10 -5.53 -5.80 25.49
CA ILE A 10 -5.05 -4.42 25.71
C ILE A 10 -3.66 -4.28 25.11
N GLY A 11 -3.45 -3.24 24.32
CA GLY A 11 -2.23 -2.98 23.57
C GLY A 11 -2.29 -3.35 22.09
N ASP A 12 -3.22 -4.22 21.69
CA ASP A 12 -3.40 -4.56 20.27
C ASP A 12 -3.92 -3.38 19.47
N VAL A 13 -3.55 -3.32 18.19
CA VAL A 13 -4.15 -2.43 17.21
C VAL A 13 -5.23 -3.19 16.46
N VAL A 14 -6.45 -2.70 16.53
CA VAL A 14 -7.64 -3.37 16.01
C VAL A 14 -8.40 -2.43 15.08
N SER A 15 -8.87 -2.99 13.96
CA SER A 15 -9.83 -2.33 13.07
C SER A 15 -11.21 -2.95 13.29
N THR A 16 -12.15 -2.15 13.74
CA THR A 16 -13.56 -2.54 14.00
C THR A 16 -14.44 -1.30 14.15
N ALA A 17 -15.72 -1.43 13.94
CA ALA A 17 -16.69 -0.35 14.09
C ALA A 17 -16.35 0.94 13.32
N GLY A 18 -15.63 0.80 12.20
CA GLY A 18 -15.21 1.92 11.35
C GLY A 18 -13.97 2.68 11.83
N ILE A 19 -13.27 2.19 12.85
CA ILE A 19 -12.02 2.77 13.37
C ILE A 19 -10.87 1.77 13.33
N THR A 20 -9.64 2.28 13.24
CA THR A 20 -8.40 1.51 13.46
C THR A 20 -7.62 2.19 14.56
N ALA A 21 -7.52 1.55 15.71
CA ALA A 21 -6.93 2.16 16.89
C ALA A 21 -6.36 1.12 17.86
N LYS A 22 -5.51 1.59 18.77
CA LYS A 22 -4.93 0.77 19.83
C LYS A 22 -5.92 0.59 20.97
N VAL A 23 -6.07 -0.63 21.45
CA VAL A 23 -6.90 -0.96 22.63
C VAL A 23 -6.22 -0.48 23.89
N GLU A 24 -6.81 0.46 24.58
CA GLU A 24 -6.31 0.96 25.88
C GLU A 24 -6.95 0.25 27.07
N LYS A 25 -8.27 0.04 27.01
CA LYS A 25 -9.00 -0.56 28.13
C LYS A 25 -10.25 -1.27 27.63
N ILE A 26 -10.53 -2.43 28.20
CA ILE A 26 -11.75 -3.20 27.97
C ILE A 26 -12.54 -3.19 29.28
N THR A 27 -13.78 -2.70 29.23
CA THR A 27 -14.73 -2.74 30.35
C THR A 27 -15.90 -3.68 30.03
N ILE A 28 -16.82 -3.84 30.95
CA ILE A 28 -17.99 -4.74 30.75
C ILE A 28 -18.87 -4.26 29.59
N PHE A 29 -19.04 -2.97 29.41
CA PHE A 29 -19.98 -2.40 28.42
C PHE A 29 -19.29 -1.74 27.24
N ASN A 30 -18.09 -1.21 27.43
CA ASN A 30 -17.35 -0.43 26.44
C ASN A 30 -15.90 -0.84 26.35
N THR A 31 -15.30 -0.64 25.17
CA THR A 31 -13.86 -0.69 24.96
C THR A 31 -13.35 0.71 24.61
N LEU A 32 -12.27 1.11 25.22
CA LEU A 32 -11.57 2.38 25.00
C LEU A 32 -10.42 2.14 24.03
N PHE A 33 -10.37 2.95 23.00
CA PHE A 33 -9.34 2.91 21.98
C PHE A 33 -8.61 4.25 21.90
N CYS A 34 -7.31 4.21 21.62
CA CYS A 34 -6.50 5.36 21.29
C CYS A 34 -6.15 5.34 19.80
N THR A 35 -6.53 6.39 19.08
CA THR A 35 -6.17 6.54 17.67
C THR A 35 -4.69 6.93 17.50
N PRO A 36 -4.08 6.77 16.31
CA PRO A 36 -2.70 7.17 16.06
C PRO A 36 -2.41 8.65 16.31
N ASP A 37 -3.43 9.51 16.20
CA ASP A 37 -3.40 10.96 16.49
C ASP A 37 -3.76 11.29 17.95
N ASN A 38 -3.72 10.26 18.83
CA ASN A 38 -3.91 10.37 20.28
C ASN A 38 -5.31 10.83 20.73
N GLN A 39 -6.36 10.43 20.00
CA GLN A 39 -7.74 10.66 20.41
C GLN A 39 -8.30 9.42 21.13
N LEU A 40 -9.04 9.63 22.20
CA LEU A 40 -9.77 8.58 22.90
C LEU A 40 -11.12 8.31 22.22
N VAL A 41 -11.33 7.08 21.77
CA VAL A 41 -12.59 6.63 21.19
C VAL A 41 -13.21 5.56 22.07
N ILE A 42 -14.44 5.77 22.49
CA ILE A 42 -15.19 4.84 23.35
C ILE A 42 -16.23 4.13 22.48
N VAL A 43 -16.11 2.81 22.33
CA VAL A 43 -17.02 2.01 21.52
C VAL A 43 -17.78 1.02 22.41
N PRO A 44 -19.11 0.98 22.35
CA PRO A 44 -19.88 -0.06 23.02
C PRO A 44 -19.50 -1.46 22.55
N ASN A 45 -19.33 -2.39 23.48
CA ASN A 45 -18.88 -3.76 23.17
C ASN A 45 -19.85 -4.51 22.24
N ASN A 46 -21.14 -4.23 22.29
CA ASN A 46 -22.12 -4.83 21.37
C ASN A 46 -21.87 -4.42 19.92
N LYS A 47 -21.45 -3.18 19.66
CA LYS A 47 -21.11 -2.70 18.31
C LYS A 47 -19.86 -3.41 17.77
N ILE A 48 -18.86 -3.63 18.62
CA ILE A 48 -17.64 -4.35 18.23
C ILE A 48 -17.96 -5.82 17.87
N ILE A 49 -18.78 -6.49 18.68
CA ILE A 49 -19.10 -7.92 18.48
C ILE A 49 -19.96 -8.14 17.23
N SER A 50 -20.78 -7.16 16.86
CA SER A 50 -21.64 -7.24 15.67
C SER A 50 -20.92 -6.90 14.36
N ASP A 51 -19.66 -6.46 14.43
CA ASP A 51 -18.87 -6.04 13.28
C ASP A 51 -17.69 -6.99 13.04
N ILE A 52 -17.02 -6.83 11.88
CA ILE A 52 -15.78 -7.53 11.58
C ILE A 52 -14.67 -6.98 12.48
N ILE A 53 -13.95 -7.87 13.14
CA ILE A 53 -12.80 -7.54 13.97
C ILE A 53 -11.54 -7.96 13.25
N THR A 54 -10.69 -7.01 12.87
CA THR A 54 -9.36 -7.27 12.32
C THR A 54 -8.31 -6.90 13.35
N ASN A 55 -7.67 -7.90 13.96
CA ASN A 55 -6.54 -7.67 14.87
C ASN A 55 -5.24 -7.61 14.05
N ILE A 56 -4.66 -6.41 13.98
CA ILE A 56 -3.49 -6.12 13.14
C ILE A 56 -2.20 -6.73 13.73
N ASN A 57 -2.14 -6.85 15.05
CA ASN A 57 -0.97 -7.35 15.78
C ASN A 57 -1.06 -8.84 16.14
N ALA A 58 -2.15 -9.53 15.78
CA ALA A 58 -2.34 -10.95 16.09
C ALA A 58 -1.29 -11.86 15.45
N LYS A 59 -0.63 -11.39 14.38
CA LYS A 59 0.44 -12.10 13.70
C LYS A 59 1.73 -11.30 13.79
N ASP A 60 2.85 -12.01 13.97
CA ASP A 60 4.18 -11.39 14.10
C ASP A 60 4.70 -10.82 12.79
N THR A 61 4.13 -11.27 11.67
CA THR A 61 4.53 -10.85 10.33
C THR A 61 3.36 -10.28 9.54
N ARG A 62 3.67 -9.31 8.67
CA ARG A 62 2.71 -8.67 7.76
C ARG A 62 3.30 -8.54 6.38
N ARG A 63 2.44 -8.63 5.37
CA ARG A 63 2.79 -8.32 3.98
C ARG A 63 2.55 -6.84 3.71
N ILE A 64 3.54 -6.19 3.11
CA ILE A 64 3.40 -4.85 2.55
C ILE A 64 2.91 -5.04 1.11
N ASP A 65 1.83 -4.35 0.74
CA ASP A 65 1.34 -4.34 -0.63
C ASP A 65 1.62 -2.95 -1.23
N LEU A 66 2.53 -2.92 -2.23
CA LEU A 66 2.83 -1.74 -3.03
C LEU A 66 2.52 -2.02 -4.49
N VAL A 67 2.08 -0.99 -5.19
CA VAL A 67 1.86 -1.01 -6.65
C VAL A 67 2.83 -0.02 -7.27
N VAL A 68 3.60 -0.48 -8.24
CA VAL A 68 4.60 0.30 -8.98
C VAL A 68 4.17 0.37 -10.42
N GLY A 69 3.76 1.57 -10.88
CA GLY A 69 3.39 1.81 -12.27
C GLY A 69 4.60 2.30 -13.06
N ILE A 70 4.87 1.65 -14.19
CA ILE A 70 5.92 2.05 -15.13
C ILE A 70 5.33 2.33 -16.51
N SER A 71 6.07 3.04 -17.37
CA SER A 71 5.65 3.27 -18.75
C SER A 71 5.57 1.97 -19.55
N TYR A 72 4.69 1.91 -20.53
CA TYR A 72 4.60 0.80 -21.49
C TYR A 72 5.89 0.61 -22.32
N THR A 73 6.74 1.64 -22.39
CA THR A 73 8.02 1.60 -23.13
C THR A 73 9.17 1.11 -22.28
N ASP A 74 8.98 0.97 -20.97
CA ASP A 74 10.04 0.59 -20.03
C ASP A 74 10.19 -0.94 -19.92
N ASP A 75 11.38 -1.38 -19.50
CA ASP A 75 11.68 -2.79 -19.36
C ASP A 75 11.14 -3.35 -18.02
N MET A 76 10.13 -4.22 -18.14
CA MET A 76 9.53 -4.90 -16.99
C MET A 76 10.50 -5.87 -16.29
N ALA A 77 11.46 -6.48 -17.02
CA ALA A 77 12.42 -7.39 -16.41
C ALA A 77 13.40 -6.61 -15.56
N GLN A 78 13.94 -5.52 -16.07
CA GLN A 78 14.80 -4.60 -15.32
C GLN A 78 14.10 -4.05 -14.08
N THR A 79 12.83 -3.62 -14.23
CA THR A 79 12.03 -3.15 -13.09
C THR A 79 11.88 -4.22 -12.01
N ARG A 80 11.59 -5.46 -12.41
CA ARG A 80 11.47 -6.59 -11.48
C ARG A 80 12.78 -6.83 -10.73
N ASP A 81 13.92 -6.81 -11.43
CA ASP A 81 15.22 -7.02 -10.83
C ASP A 81 15.58 -5.93 -9.80
N ILE A 82 15.25 -4.67 -10.11
CA ILE A 82 15.39 -3.53 -9.18
C ILE A 82 14.56 -3.74 -7.91
N LEU A 83 13.28 -4.09 -8.05
CA LEU A 83 12.38 -4.30 -6.90
C LEU A 83 12.84 -5.50 -6.05
N GLN A 84 13.32 -6.57 -6.68
CA GLN A 84 13.89 -7.71 -5.96
C GLN A 84 15.21 -7.34 -5.28
N GLY A 85 16.03 -6.49 -5.87
CA GLY A 85 17.23 -5.92 -5.27
C GLY A 85 16.92 -5.17 -3.99
N LEU A 86 15.97 -4.22 -4.05
CA LEU A 86 15.51 -3.47 -2.88
C LEU A 86 15.01 -4.37 -1.74
N ALA A 87 14.32 -5.47 -2.09
CA ALA A 87 13.86 -6.42 -1.09
C ALA A 87 15.02 -7.21 -0.44
N LYS A 88 16.10 -7.49 -1.16
CA LYS A 88 17.27 -8.21 -0.64
C LYS A 88 18.18 -7.32 0.19
N ASP A 89 18.24 -6.03 -0.13
CA ASP A 89 19.13 -5.08 0.53
C ASP A 89 18.60 -4.62 1.89
N ASP A 90 17.29 -4.70 2.12
CA ASP A 90 16.69 -4.38 3.42
C ASP A 90 16.60 -5.62 4.32
N SER A 91 17.45 -5.67 5.33
CA SER A 91 17.53 -6.78 6.28
C SER A 91 16.26 -7.01 7.12
N ARG A 92 15.32 -6.06 7.13
CA ARG A 92 14.02 -6.17 7.82
C ARG A 92 12.99 -6.95 7.00
N ILE A 93 13.25 -7.14 5.70
CA ILE A 93 12.41 -7.94 4.82
C ILE A 93 12.73 -9.41 5.00
N LEU A 94 11.69 -10.21 5.20
CA LEU A 94 11.82 -11.64 5.42
C LEU A 94 12.06 -12.35 4.10
N THR A 95 12.92 -13.38 4.15
CA THR A 95 13.19 -14.25 3.00
C THR A 95 12.15 -15.35 2.84
N ASP A 96 11.44 -15.68 3.92
CA ASP A 96 10.34 -16.63 3.96
C ASP A 96 9.16 -16.02 4.75
N PRO A 97 8.00 -15.81 4.14
CA PRO A 97 7.66 -16.06 2.72
C PRO A 97 8.40 -15.16 1.74
N GLU A 98 8.66 -15.68 0.53
CA GLU A 98 9.35 -14.95 -0.52
C GLU A 98 8.61 -13.70 -0.98
N THR A 99 9.35 -12.63 -1.28
CA THR A 99 8.80 -11.40 -1.84
C THR A 99 8.24 -11.63 -3.24
N THR A 100 6.98 -11.31 -3.44
CA THR A 100 6.32 -11.41 -4.75
C THR A 100 6.51 -10.13 -5.54
N VAL A 101 7.03 -10.23 -6.78
CA VAL A 101 7.07 -9.15 -7.77
C VAL A 101 6.47 -9.67 -9.08
N ALA A 102 5.34 -9.12 -9.49
CA ALA A 102 4.62 -9.55 -10.69
C ALA A 102 3.85 -8.40 -11.33
N VAL A 103 3.62 -8.51 -12.65
CA VAL A 103 2.67 -7.61 -13.33
C VAL A 103 1.25 -7.97 -12.90
N ALA A 104 0.53 -7.00 -12.38
CA ALA A 104 -0.82 -7.18 -11.87
C ALA A 104 -1.88 -6.62 -12.82
N GLU A 105 -1.55 -5.57 -13.56
CA GLU A 105 -2.52 -4.86 -14.38
C GLU A 105 -1.83 -4.13 -15.53
N LEU A 106 -2.50 -4.11 -16.68
CA LEU A 106 -2.20 -3.23 -17.81
C LEU A 106 -3.22 -2.08 -17.75
N ALA A 107 -2.83 -0.98 -17.09
CA ALA A 107 -3.70 0.17 -16.87
C ALA A 107 -3.67 1.15 -18.06
N ASP A 108 -4.51 2.18 -18.03
CA ASP A 108 -4.69 3.12 -19.15
C ASP A 108 -3.38 3.83 -19.56
N SER A 109 -2.49 4.12 -18.61
CA SER A 109 -1.25 4.85 -18.88
C SER A 109 -0.01 4.20 -18.30
N SER A 110 -0.13 3.04 -17.67
CA SER A 110 0.97 2.35 -16.99
C SER A 110 0.83 0.84 -17.00
N VAL A 111 1.96 0.15 -16.90
CA VAL A 111 2.02 -1.25 -16.52
C VAL A 111 2.23 -1.30 -15.00
N ASN A 112 1.26 -1.85 -14.28
CA ASN A 112 1.28 -1.90 -12.82
C ASN A 112 1.88 -3.22 -12.34
N LEU A 113 3.02 -3.14 -11.64
CA LEU A 113 3.62 -4.26 -10.96
C LEU A 113 3.22 -4.23 -9.47
N VAL A 114 2.90 -5.39 -8.91
CA VAL A 114 2.78 -5.55 -7.46
C VAL A 114 4.14 -5.91 -6.88
N PHE A 115 4.47 -5.27 -5.77
CA PHE A 115 5.65 -5.54 -4.96
C PHE A 115 5.20 -5.84 -3.53
N ARG A 116 5.37 -7.10 -3.08
CA ARG A 116 4.76 -7.64 -1.87
C ARG A 116 5.77 -8.30 -0.95
N PRO A 117 6.63 -7.52 -0.28
CA PRO A 117 7.54 -8.05 0.73
C PRO A 117 6.83 -8.36 2.05
N TRP A 118 7.40 -9.31 2.81
CA TRP A 118 6.96 -9.65 4.14
C TRP A 118 7.93 -9.08 5.18
N VAL A 119 7.38 -8.53 6.26
CA VAL A 119 8.15 -7.90 7.33
C VAL A 119 7.58 -8.28 8.70
N LYS A 120 8.33 -8.04 9.76
CA LYS A 120 7.76 -8.09 11.13
C LYS A 120 6.71 -7.00 11.27
N THR A 121 5.65 -7.30 11.99
CA THR A 121 4.54 -6.35 12.22
C THR A 121 5.01 -5.02 12.81
N ALA A 122 6.02 -5.04 13.68
CA ALA A 122 6.59 -3.83 14.27
C ALA A 122 7.29 -2.92 13.24
N ASP A 123 7.87 -3.49 12.18
CA ASP A 123 8.65 -2.75 11.19
C ASP A 123 7.80 -2.30 9.98
N TYR A 124 6.53 -2.67 9.95
CA TYR A 124 5.65 -2.50 8.79
C TYR A 124 5.64 -1.08 8.23
N TRP A 125 5.42 -0.07 9.06
CA TRP A 125 5.31 1.30 8.59
C TRP A 125 6.65 1.90 8.20
N ALA A 126 7.70 1.64 8.97
CA ALA A 126 9.04 2.12 8.67
C ALA A 126 9.52 1.58 7.31
N VAL A 127 9.47 0.25 7.13
CA VAL A 127 9.86 -0.38 5.88
C VAL A 127 8.99 0.05 4.70
N ARG A 128 7.67 0.22 4.92
CA ARG A 128 6.77 0.68 3.87
C ARG A 128 7.14 2.07 3.35
N PHE A 129 7.47 3.00 4.24
CA PHE A 129 7.87 4.35 3.83
C PHE A 129 9.23 4.35 3.14
N ASP A 130 10.22 3.66 3.72
CA ASP A 130 11.56 3.54 3.14
C ASP A 130 11.52 2.90 1.74
N LEU A 131 10.73 1.84 1.56
CA LEU A 131 10.55 1.19 0.26
C LEU A 131 9.85 2.12 -0.75
N THR A 132 8.86 2.89 -0.33
CA THR A 132 8.16 3.80 -1.24
C THR A 132 9.11 4.85 -1.81
N GLU A 133 9.98 5.42 -0.96
CA GLU A 133 11.01 6.36 -1.37
C GLU A 133 12.12 5.67 -2.18
N GLY A 134 12.59 4.52 -1.70
CA GLY A 134 13.64 3.74 -2.36
C GLY A 134 13.28 3.28 -3.76
N ILE A 135 12.03 2.86 -3.99
CA ILE A 135 11.50 2.51 -5.31
C ILE A 135 11.60 3.71 -6.25
N LYS A 136 11.14 4.90 -5.82
CA LYS A 136 11.20 6.10 -6.66
C LYS A 136 12.63 6.41 -7.08
N ASN A 137 13.56 6.41 -6.13
CA ASN A 137 14.96 6.72 -6.38
C ASN A 137 15.62 5.69 -7.31
N ALA A 138 15.40 4.40 -7.06
CA ALA A 138 15.98 3.33 -7.87
C ALA A 138 15.45 3.31 -9.32
N LEU A 139 14.17 3.63 -9.52
CA LEU A 139 13.60 3.76 -10.87
C LEU A 139 14.16 4.97 -11.60
N ASP A 140 14.31 6.12 -10.94
CA ASP A 140 14.93 7.31 -11.53
C ASP A 140 16.39 7.07 -11.95
N GLU A 141 17.19 6.41 -11.09
CA GLU A 141 18.57 6.06 -11.40
C GLU A 141 18.69 5.10 -12.59
N ALA A 142 17.71 4.20 -12.74
CA ALA A 142 17.66 3.25 -13.85
C ALA A 142 17.07 3.84 -15.14
N GLY A 143 16.57 5.08 -15.11
CA GLY A 143 15.91 5.71 -16.25
C GLY A 143 14.52 5.14 -16.55
N ILE A 144 13.89 4.47 -15.58
CA ILE A 144 12.54 3.93 -15.69
C ILE A 144 11.54 5.03 -15.29
N SER A 145 10.56 5.28 -16.13
CA SER A 145 9.61 6.37 -15.96
C SER A 145 8.37 5.95 -15.19
N ILE A 146 8.00 6.70 -14.16
CA ILE A 146 6.66 6.64 -13.59
C ILE A 146 5.77 7.55 -14.42
N PRO A 147 4.86 7.00 -15.24
CA PRO A 147 4.18 7.79 -16.25
C PRO A 147 3.12 8.73 -15.65
N TYR A 148 3.04 9.93 -16.21
CA TYR A 148 1.87 10.78 -16.05
C TYR A 148 0.71 10.24 -16.90
N PRO A 149 -0.54 10.69 -16.68
CA PRO A 149 -1.64 10.37 -17.58
C PRO A 149 -1.27 10.68 -19.02
N GLN A 150 -1.38 9.67 -19.91
CA GLN A 150 -1.02 9.77 -21.32
C GLN A 150 -2.26 10.01 -22.17
N GLN A 151 -2.12 10.81 -23.22
CA GLN A 151 -3.17 11.04 -24.21
C GLN A 151 -2.55 11.10 -25.61
N ASP A 152 -3.12 10.37 -26.57
CA ASP A 152 -2.79 10.49 -27.97
C ASP A 152 -3.59 11.62 -28.58
N VAL A 153 -2.92 12.63 -29.13
CA VAL A 153 -3.55 13.78 -29.77
C VAL A 153 -3.26 13.77 -31.27
N HIS A 154 -4.29 13.57 -32.07
CA HIS A 154 -4.20 13.67 -33.51
C HIS A 154 -4.60 15.09 -33.97
N LEU A 155 -3.63 15.85 -34.49
CA LEU A 155 -3.86 17.20 -35.00
C LEU A 155 -4.10 17.14 -36.51
N PHE A 156 -5.29 17.52 -36.92
CA PHE A 156 -5.62 17.72 -38.35
C PHE A 156 -5.52 19.21 -38.66
N VAL A 157 -4.54 19.59 -39.49
CA VAL A 157 -4.38 20.98 -39.96
C VAL A 157 -5.05 21.06 -41.35
N GLU A 158 -6.17 21.77 -41.45
CA GLU A 158 -6.72 22.17 -42.73
C GLU A 158 -5.83 23.24 -43.38
N LYS A 159 -5.30 22.95 -44.57
CA LYS A 159 -4.63 23.97 -45.36
C LYS A 159 -5.72 24.88 -45.95
N GLU A 160 -5.76 26.14 -45.52
CA GLU A 160 -6.48 27.17 -46.25
C GLU A 160 -5.88 27.27 -47.66
N GLU A 161 -6.67 26.89 -48.67
CA GLU A 161 -6.34 27.22 -50.06
C GLU A 161 -6.28 28.75 -50.19
N ALA A 162 -5.10 29.27 -50.45
CA ALA A 162 -4.93 30.70 -50.77
C ALA A 162 -5.78 30.97 -52.01
N ALA A 163 -6.90 31.68 -51.81
CA ALA A 163 -7.69 32.20 -52.88
C ALA A 163 -6.80 33.15 -53.72
N GLN A 164 -6.40 32.69 -54.91
CA GLN A 164 -5.80 33.57 -55.90
C GLN A 164 -6.88 34.54 -56.33
N VAL A 165 -6.81 35.75 -55.83
CA VAL A 165 -7.53 36.89 -56.38
C VAL A 165 -6.77 37.33 -57.64
N MET A 166 -7.35 37.03 -58.80
CA MET A 166 -6.95 37.62 -60.07
C MET A 166 -7.49 39.05 -60.14
#